data_00faf5126646556ead1f4ad6193f225b
#
_entry.id   00faf5126646556ead1f4ad6193f225b
#
_cell.length_a   1.000
_cell.length_b   1.000
_cell.length_c   1.000
_cell.angle_alpha   90.00
_cell.angle_beta   90.00
_cell.angle_gamma   90.00
#
_symmetry.space_group_name_H-M   'P 1'
#
loop_
_entity.id
_entity.type
_entity.pdbx_description
1 polymer ?
#
loop_
_entity_poly.entity_id
_entity_poly.type
_entity_poly.pdbx_seq_one_letter_code
_entity_poly.pdbx_strand_id
1 'polypeptide(L)'
;ASLLKASEPMLCYGCHSDVKGTFAMPFHHPVPEGAVSCSDCHDVHGTFKPNNLRSTVDQNLICTKCHVETRGPFVFEHAAVKAEGCMGCHTPHGSQNARLLNMPNVNVLCNQCHSPVAAGTVHSMGAGSSELTSCTNCHTWIHGSNLNQAFLK
;
A
#
# COMPACT_ATOMS: atom_id res chain seq x y z
N ALA A 1 -19.40 26.13 -15.63
CA ALA A 1 -20.21 25.83 -14.44
C ALA A 1 -20.15 24.32 -14.20
N SER A 2 -19.85 23.91 -12.96
CA SER A 2 -19.90 22.50 -12.57
C SER A 2 -21.36 22.07 -12.43
N LEU A 3 -21.71 20.91 -13.02
CA LEU A 3 -23.01 20.30 -12.85
C LEU A 3 -23.14 19.54 -11.51
N LEU A 4 -22.05 19.40 -10.78
CA LEU A 4 -22.01 18.69 -9.50
C LEU A 4 -22.55 19.59 -8.37
N LYS A 5 -23.35 19.00 -7.48
CA LYS A 5 -23.93 19.69 -6.30
C LYS A 5 -22.88 20.10 -5.27
N ALA A 6 -21.74 19.41 -5.24
CA ALA A 6 -20.61 19.69 -4.36
C ALA A 6 -19.32 19.21 -5.04
N SER A 7 -18.18 19.71 -4.58
CA SER A 7 -16.87 19.21 -5.01
C SER A 7 -16.51 17.91 -4.30
N GLU A 8 -15.54 17.18 -4.87
CA GLU A 8 -14.87 16.11 -4.15
C GLU A 8 -14.04 16.68 -2.98
N PRO A 9 -13.92 15.98 -1.87
CA PRO A 9 -14.51 14.67 -1.55
C PRO A 9 -15.94 14.76 -0.97
N MET A 10 -16.46 15.97 -0.73
CA MET A 10 -17.72 16.18 -0.01
C MET A 10 -18.93 15.57 -0.72
N LEU A 11 -18.92 15.59 -2.07
CA LEU A 11 -19.97 14.95 -2.85
C LEU A 11 -20.06 13.43 -2.56
N CYS A 12 -18.91 12.77 -2.52
CA CYS A 12 -18.82 11.32 -2.32
C CYS A 12 -19.14 10.93 -0.89
N TYR A 13 -18.68 11.71 0.08
CA TYR A 13 -18.91 11.47 1.51
C TYR A 13 -20.38 11.53 1.92
N GLY A 14 -21.24 12.14 1.12
CA GLY A 14 -22.68 12.14 1.33
C GLY A 14 -23.28 10.74 1.38
N CYS A 15 -22.69 9.78 0.65
CA CYS A 15 -23.09 8.37 0.64
C CYS A 15 -22.02 7.44 1.22
N HIS A 16 -20.75 7.78 1.09
CA HIS A 16 -19.60 6.98 1.55
C HIS A 16 -19.04 7.50 2.87
N SER A 17 -19.88 7.50 3.92
CA SER A 17 -19.52 8.01 5.25
C SER A 17 -18.48 7.14 5.97
N ASP A 18 -18.46 5.85 5.70
CA ASP A 18 -17.46 4.90 6.17
C ASP A 18 -16.07 5.24 5.63
N VAL A 19 -15.97 5.53 4.34
CA VAL A 19 -14.73 5.97 3.68
C VAL A 19 -14.26 7.32 4.24
N LYS A 20 -15.20 8.25 4.52
CA LYS A 20 -14.84 9.49 5.23
C LYS A 20 -14.15 9.20 6.55
N GLY A 21 -14.65 8.20 7.31
CA GLY A 21 -14.04 7.78 8.57
C GLY A 21 -12.62 7.25 8.41
N THR A 22 -12.33 6.51 7.33
CA THR A 22 -10.97 6.03 7.07
C THR A 22 -10.00 7.14 6.73
N PHE A 23 -10.42 8.16 5.97
CA PHE A 23 -9.60 9.35 5.69
C PHE A 23 -9.36 10.25 6.92
N ALA A 24 -10.07 10.04 8.03
CA ALA A 24 -9.80 10.72 9.29
C ALA A 24 -8.71 10.03 10.13
N MET A 25 -8.18 8.90 9.68
CA MET A 25 -7.08 8.20 10.36
C MET A 25 -5.76 8.97 10.26
N PRO A 26 -4.80 8.73 11.19
CA PRO A 26 -3.55 9.51 11.24
C PRO A 26 -2.70 9.43 9.97
N PHE A 27 -2.77 8.32 9.26
CA PHE A 27 -2.08 8.13 7.98
C PHE A 27 -3.13 7.91 6.90
N HIS A 28 -3.18 8.78 5.89
CA HIS A 28 -4.14 8.71 4.79
C HIS A 28 -3.56 9.37 3.55
N HIS A 29 -4.09 9.05 2.38
CA HIS A 29 -3.82 9.88 1.21
C HIS A 29 -4.46 11.26 1.39
N PRO A 30 -3.83 12.34 0.91
CA PRO A 30 -4.25 13.71 1.17
C PRO A 30 -5.47 14.12 0.32
N VAL A 31 -6.55 13.32 0.45
CA VAL A 31 -7.85 13.59 -0.16
C VAL A 31 -8.60 14.68 0.60
N PRO A 32 -8.65 14.67 1.96
CA PRO A 32 -9.24 15.77 2.72
C PRO A 32 -8.56 17.11 2.46
N GLU A 33 -7.25 17.09 2.20
CA GLU A 33 -6.43 18.28 1.91
C GLU A 33 -6.54 18.75 0.45
N GLY A 34 -7.21 17.97 -0.41
CA GLY A 34 -7.46 18.32 -1.81
C GLY A 34 -6.28 18.08 -2.75
N ALA A 35 -5.22 17.40 -2.31
CA ALA A 35 -4.09 17.07 -3.18
C ALA A 35 -4.34 15.82 -4.06
N VAL A 36 -5.26 14.96 -3.64
CA VAL A 36 -5.73 13.78 -4.38
C VAL A 36 -7.25 13.79 -4.38
N SER A 37 -7.87 13.39 -5.48
CA SER A 37 -9.32 13.29 -5.62
C SER A 37 -9.77 11.82 -5.63
N CYS A 38 -10.99 11.55 -5.23
CA CYS A 38 -11.59 10.21 -5.33
C CYS A 38 -11.53 9.71 -6.78
N SER A 39 -11.79 10.61 -7.73
CA SER A 39 -11.78 10.33 -9.16
C SER A 39 -10.39 10.12 -9.76
N ASP A 40 -9.30 10.35 -9.03
CA ASP A 40 -7.96 9.97 -9.50
C ASP A 40 -7.78 8.44 -9.52
N CYS A 41 -8.48 7.77 -8.60
CA CYS A 41 -8.43 6.31 -8.45
C CYS A 41 -9.69 5.61 -8.93
N HIS A 42 -10.87 6.19 -8.73
CA HIS A 42 -12.16 5.60 -9.04
C HIS A 42 -12.79 6.23 -10.29
N ASP A 43 -13.49 5.42 -11.06
CA ASP A 43 -14.36 5.91 -12.13
C ASP A 43 -15.81 5.88 -11.65
N VAL A 44 -16.38 7.06 -11.48
CA VAL A 44 -17.75 7.23 -10.96
C VAL A 44 -18.83 6.75 -11.92
N HIS A 45 -18.49 6.59 -13.20
CA HIS A 45 -19.39 6.05 -14.21
C HIS A 45 -19.35 4.51 -14.32
N GLY A 46 -18.48 3.89 -13.53
CA GLY A 46 -18.34 2.45 -13.43
C GLY A 46 -17.23 1.89 -14.32
N THR A 47 -16.69 0.77 -13.86
CA THR A 47 -15.73 -0.06 -14.58
C THR A 47 -16.04 -1.53 -14.35
N PHE A 48 -15.38 -2.41 -15.11
CA PHE A 48 -15.45 -3.86 -14.86
C PHE A 48 -14.53 -4.32 -13.73
N LYS A 49 -13.84 -3.40 -13.04
CA LYS A 49 -12.93 -3.70 -11.93
C LYS A 49 -13.65 -3.57 -10.58
N PRO A 50 -13.24 -4.36 -9.57
CA PRO A 50 -13.74 -4.18 -8.22
C PRO A 50 -13.59 -2.73 -7.76
N ASN A 51 -14.59 -2.24 -7.02
CA ASN A 51 -14.64 -0.88 -6.49
C ASN A 51 -14.51 0.23 -7.55
N ASN A 52 -14.84 -0.07 -8.80
CA ASN A 52 -14.76 0.88 -9.92
C ASN A 52 -13.37 1.55 -10.07
N LEU A 53 -12.29 0.82 -9.85
CA LEU A 53 -10.95 1.34 -10.07
C LEU A 53 -10.70 1.62 -11.55
N ARG A 54 -10.06 2.76 -11.86
CA ARG A 54 -9.80 3.23 -13.23
C ARG A 54 -8.88 2.33 -14.04
N SER A 55 -7.94 1.62 -13.40
CA SER A 55 -7.01 0.75 -14.11
C SER A 55 -7.72 -0.46 -14.68
N THR A 56 -7.42 -0.78 -15.94
CA THR A 56 -8.06 -1.88 -16.66
C THR A 56 -7.24 -3.17 -16.71
N VAL A 57 -5.92 -3.08 -16.62
CA VAL A 57 -5.01 -4.23 -16.83
C VAL A 57 -4.42 -4.71 -15.52
N ASP A 58 -3.80 -3.82 -14.77
CA ASP A 58 -3.13 -4.10 -13.51
C ASP A 58 -3.59 -3.08 -12.46
N GLN A 59 -4.09 -3.58 -11.33
CA GLN A 59 -4.54 -2.71 -10.23
C GLN A 59 -3.41 -1.84 -9.70
N ASN A 60 -2.17 -2.30 -9.78
CA ASN A 60 -1.00 -1.56 -9.35
C ASN A 60 -0.73 -0.31 -10.20
N LEU A 61 -1.15 -0.30 -11.46
CA LEU A 61 -0.94 0.86 -12.35
C LEU A 61 -1.60 2.14 -11.83
N ILE A 62 -2.68 2.03 -11.05
CA ILE A 62 -3.33 3.19 -10.46
C ILE A 62 -2.44 3.83 -9.39
N CYS A 63 -1.77 3.00 -8.59
CA CYS A 63 -0.86 3.44 -7.53
C CYS A 63 0.44 4.01 -8.12
N THR A 64 1.01 3.30 -9.09
CA THR A 64 2.30 3.62 -9.70
C THR A 64 2.24 4.76 -10.71
N LYS A 65 1.09 5.37 -10.93
CA LYS A 65 1.01 6.71 -11.58
C LYS A 65 1.76 7.78 -10.80
N CYS A 66 1.68 7.71 -9.48
CA CYS A 66 2.33 8.65 -8.56
C CYS A 66 3.53 8.01 -7.87
N HIS A 67 3.43 6.72 -7.47
CA HIS A 67 4.49 5.95 -6.82
C HIS A 67 5.39 5.26 -7.87
N VAL A 68 6.00 6.06 -8.73
CA VAL A 68 6.78 5.58 -9.89
C VAL A 68 7.98 4.75 -9.48
N GLU A 69 8.55 4.99 -8.31
CA GLU A 69 9.69 4.28 -7.76
C GLU A 69 9.39 2.80 -7.44
N THR A 70 8.10 2.47 -7.26
CA THR A 70 7.66 1.09 -6.97
C THR A 70 7.20 0.33 -8.20
N ARG A 71 7.23 0.96 -9.38
CA ARG A 71 6.63 0.43 -10.60
C ARG A 71 7.40 -0.73 -11.22
N GLY A 72 8.71 -0.72 -11.12
CA GLY A 72 9.53 -1.66 -11.89
C GLY A 72 9.60 -1.31 -13.40
N PRO A 73 9.98 -2.23 -14.27
CA PRO A 73 10.32 -3.62 -13.95
C PRO A 73 11.59 -3.75 -13.10
N PHE A 74 11.61 -4.72 -12.21
CA PHE A 74 12.78 -5.05 -11.40
C PHE A 74 13.36 -6.39 -11.84
N VAL A 75 14.67 -6.57 -11.70
CA VAL A 75 15.35 -7.86 -11.95
C VAL A 75 14.84 -8.91 -10.95
N PHE A 76 14.69 -8.50 -9.70
CA PHE A 76 14.15 -9.32 -8.63
C PHE A 76 12.84 -8.67 -8.16
N GLU A 77 11.73 -9.29 -8.52
CA GLU A 77 10.41 -8.80 -8.14
C GLU A 77 9.91 -9.53 -6.89
N HIS A 78 9.27 -8.81 -5.99
CA HIS A 78 8.61 -9.42 -4.84
C HIS A 78 7.30 -10.06 -5.30
N ALA A 79 7.20 -11.38 -5.17
CA ALA A 79 6.05 -12.13 -5.67
C ALA A 79 4.71 -11.66 -5.10
N ALA A 80 4.68 -11.23 -3.83
CA ALA A 80 3.49 -10.68 -3.19
C ALA A 80 2.96 -9.43 -3.89
N VAL A 81 3.84 -8.55 -4.40
CA VAL A 81 3.43 -7.35 -5.14
C VAL A 81 2.75 -7.71 -6.45
N LYS A 82 3.16 -8.82 -7.09
CA LYS A 82 2.52 -9.33 -8.31
C LYS A 82 1.21 -10.06 -8.04
N ALA A 83 1.18 -10.90 -7.00
CA ALA A 83 0.04 -11.76 -6.71
C ALA A 83 -1.09 -11.00 -6.01
N GLU A 84 -0.77 -10.27 -4.94
CA GLU A 84 -1.73 -9.58 -4.08
C GLU A 84 -1.88 -8.10 -4.45
N GLY A 85 -0.93 -7.55 -5.16
CA GLY A 85 -0.87 -6.13 -5.46
C GLY A 85 -0.51 -5.27 -4.25
N CYS A 86 -0.58 -3.96 -4.43
CA CYS A 86 -0.25 -3.00 -3.37
C CYS A 86 -1.18 -3.14 -2.15
N MET A 87 -2.45 -3.48 -2.38
CA MET A 87 -3.46 -3.60 -1.32
C MET A 87 -3.30 -4.86 -0.45
N GLY A 88 -2.44 -5.79 -0.81
CA GLY A 88 -2.05 -6.89 0.08
C GLY A 88 -1.37 -6.39 1.37
N CYS A 89 -0.71 -5.25 1.30
CA CYS A 89 0.03 -4.66 2.41
C CYS A 89 -0.49 -3.28 2.83
N HIS A 90 -1.13 -2.53 1.93
CA HIS A 90 -1.53 -1.14 2.15
C HIS A 90 -3.06 -0.93 2.06
N THR A 91 -3.56 -0.01 2.88
CA THR A 91 -4.95 0.46 2.86
C THR A 91 -5.00 1.87 2.29
N PRO A 92 -5.44 2.07 1.04
CA PRO A 92 -5.23 3.34 0.32
C PRO A 92 -6.03 4.52 0.86
N HIS A 93 -7.11 4.32 1.58
CA HIS A 93 -7.91 5.42 2.12
C HIS A 93 -7.32 5.96 3.42
N GLY A 94 -6.93 5.08 4.33
CA GLY A 94 -6.34 5.48 5.59
C GLY A 94 -6.01 4.29 6.48
N SER A 95 -5.12 4.50 7.43
CA SER A 95 -4.65 3.51 8.40
C SER A 95 -4.23 4.17 9.70
N GLN A 96 -4.31 3.42 10.79
CA GLN A 96 -3.67 3.75 12.06
C GLN A 96 -2.14 3.58 11.99
N ASN A 97 -1.66 2.89 10.96
CA ASN A 97 -0.26 2.48 10.84
C ASN A 97 0.46 3.35 9.81
N ALA A 98 1.70 3.73 10.10
CA ALA A 98 2.53 4.49 9.17
C ALA A 98 2.62 3.80 7.80
N ARG A 99 2.80 4.61 6.75
CA ARG A 99 2.84 4.15 5.34
C ARG A 99 1.58 3.43 4.88
N LEU A 100 0.45 3.69 5.53
CA LEU A 100 -0.84 3.07 5.22
C LEU A 100 -0.82 1.53 5.31
N LEU A 101 0.00 0.96 6.19
CA LEU A 101 0.06 -0.48 6.35
C LEU A 101 -1.24 -1.02 6.97
N ASN A 102 -1.67 -2.20 6.50
CA ASN A 102 -2.84 -2.90 7.02
C ASN A 102 -2.57 -3.62 8.35
N MET A 103 -1.28 -3.73 8.77
CA MET A 103 -0.85 -4.33 10.03
C MET A 103 -0.02 -3.34 10.86
N PRO A 104 -0.15 -3.39 12.21
CA PRO A 104 0.56 -2.44 13.08
C PRO A 104 2.06 -2.66 13.17
N ASN A 105 2.53 -3.85 12.81
CA ASN A 105 3.91 -4.24 12.90
C ASN A 105 4.37 -4.88 11.59
N VAL A 106 5.50 -4.39 11.04
CA VAL A 106 6.07 -4.88 9.79
C VAL A 106 6.41 -6.36 9.86
N ASN A 107 6.94 -6.85 11.00
CA ASN A 107 7.29 -8.25 11.14
C ASN A 107 6.05 -9.14 11.09
N VAL A 108 4.95 -8.73 11.72
CA VAL A 108 3.66 -9.42 11.65
C VAL A 108 3.14 -9.44 10.21
N LEU A 109 3.28 -8.33 9.50
CA LEU A 109 2.90 -8.25 8.08
C LEU A 109 3.71 -9.24 7.23
N CYS A 110 5.03 -9.27 7.37
CA CYS A 110 5.90 -10.17 6.63
C CYS A 110 5.62 -11.64 6.94
N ASN A 111 5.38 -11.95 8.21
CA ASN A 111 5.14 -13.32 8.70
C ASN A 111 3.78 -13.90 8.27
N GLN A 112 2.93 -13.14 7.62
CA GLN A 112 1.72 -13.71 6.99
C GLN A 112 2.04 -14.68 5.85
N CYS A 113 3.17 -14.46 5.18
CA CYS A 113 3.63 -15.28 4.06
C CYS A 113 5.00 -15.92 4.32
N HIS A 114 5.85 -15.26 5.10
CA HIS A 114 7.19 -15.75 5.44
C HIS A 114 7.16 -16.45 6.79
N SER A 115 7.70 -17.68 6.83
CA SER A 115 7.92 -18.36 8.12
C SER A 115 8.92 -17.58 8.96
N PRO A 116 8.78 -17.58 10.31
CA PRO A 116 9.76 -17.00 11.20
C PRO A 116 11.15 -17.58 10.89
N VAL A 117 12.15 -16.73 10.79
CA VAL A 117 13.50 -17.14 10.42
C VAL A 117 14.11 -17.93 11.56
N ALA A 118 14.63 -19.14 11.25
CA ALA A 118 15.20 -20.03 12.24
C ALA A 118 16.41 -19.40 12.96
N ALA A 119 16.53 -19.69 14.24
CA ALA A 119 17.73 -19.35 15.04
C ALA A 119 18.98 -19.98 14.38
N GLY A 120 20.10 -19.24 14.39
CA GLY A 120 21.36 -19.68 13.79
C GLY A 120 21.71 -19.03 12.45
N THR A 121 20.84 -18.18 11.91
CA THR A 121 21.11 -17.35 10.73
C THR A 121 21.53 -15.93 11.12
N VAL A 122 21.84 -15.06 10.14
CA VAL A 122 22.10 -13.63 10.39
C VAL A 122 20.95 -12.91 11.14
N HIS A 123 19.77 -13.51 11.14
CA HIS A 123 18.59 -13.04 11.86
C HIS A 123 18.59 -13.41 13.35
N SER A 124 19.52 -14.28 13.78
CA SER A 124 19.64 -14.78 15.16
C SER A 124 20.77 -14.14 15.94
N MET A 125 21.24 -12.98 15.55
CA MET A 125 22.29 -12.23 16.27
C MET A 125 21.78 -11.73 17.63
N GLY A 126 21.73 -12.64 18.59
CA GLY A 126 21.30 -12.42 19.98
C GLY A 126 19.83 -12.80 20.22
N ALA A 127 19.58 -13.53 21.30
CA ALA A 127 18.23 -13.84 21.75
C ALA A 127 17.44 -12.52 21.97
N GLY A 128 16.38 -12.33 21.19
CA GLY A 128 15.50 -11.16 21.28
C GLY A 128 15.70 -10.09 20.21
N SER A 129 16.75 -10.14 19.38
CA SER A 129 16.99 -9.08 18.38
C SER A 129 16.07 -9.19 17.15
N SER A 130 15.63 -10.38 16.77
CA SER A 130 14.78 -10.59 15.60
C SER A 130 13.35 -10.08 15.80
N GLU A 131 12.82 -10.08 17.02
CA GLU A 131 11.47 -9.57 17.30
C GLU A 131 11.42 -8.05 17.42
N LEU A 132 12.53 -7.42 17.82
CA LEU A 132 12.62 -5.98 18.03
C LEU A 132 13.07 -5.21 16.79
N THR A 133 13.69 -5.87 15.82
CA THR A 133 14.19 -5.22 14.61
C THR A 133 13.24 -5.44 13.44
N SER A 134 12.78 -4.36 12.81
CA SER A 134 11.94 -4.43 11.62
C SER A 134 12.68 -5.10 10.46
N CYS A 135 12.02 -6.02 9.77
CA CYS A 135 12.54 -6.67 8.56
C CYS A 135 13.04 -5.65 7.54
N THR A 136 12.35 -4.54 7.41
CA THR A 136 12.67 -3.47 6.46
C THR A 136 13.89 -2.62 6.84
N ASN A 137 14.50 -2.83 8.00
CA ASN A 137 15.78 -2.18 8.32
C ASN A 137 16.92 -2.71 7.45
N CYS A 138 16.83 -3.98 7.03
CA CYS A 138 17.79 -4.63 6.14
C CYS A 138 17.20 -4.88 4.76
N HIS A 139 15.97 -5.41 4.68
CA HIS A 139 15.25 -5.68 3.44
C HIS A 139 14.51 -4.40 2.98
N THR A 140 15.26 -3.44 2.47
CA THR A 140 14.73 -2.09 2.16
C THR A 140 13.99 -2.01 0.82
N TRP A 141 14.31 -2.90 -0.13
CA TRP A 141 13.80 -2.89 -1.49
C TRP A 141 12.64 -3.87 -1.70
N ILE A 142 11.72 -3.94 -0.73
CA ILE A 142 10.64 -4.95 -0.69
C ILE A 142 9.64 -4.87 -1.86
N HIS A 143 9.57 -3.77 -2.58
CA HIS A 143 8.73 -3.66 -3.78
C HIS A 143 9.38 -4.27 -5.02
N GLY A 144 10.69 -4.47 -4.97
CA GLY A 144 11.52 -5.03 -6.03
C GLY A 144 12.94 -4.45 -5.99
N SER A 145 13.90 -5.19 -6.50
CA SER A 145 15.31 -4.78 -6.53
C SER A 145 15.96 -5.13 -7.87
N ASN A 146 16.86 -4.26 -8.32
CA ASN A 146 17.70 -4.55 -9.46
C ASN A 146 19.10 -5.09 -9.06
N LEU A 147 19.36 -5.16 -7.75
CA LEU A 147 20.70 -5.44 -7.22
C LEU A 147 20.76 -6.74 -6.42
N ASN A 148 19.72 -7.08 -5.66
CA ASN A 148 19.76 -8.16 -4.69
C ASN A 148 18.43 -8.90 -4.58
N GLN A 149 18.47 -10.22 -4.72
CA GLN A 149 17.30 -11.09 -4.63
C GLN A 149 16.65 -11.09 -3.22
N ALA A 150 17.44 -10.85 -2.19
CA ALA A 150 16.93 -10.74 -0.81
C ALA A 150 16.47 -9.32 -0.48
N PHE A 151 16.42 -8.40 -1.44
CA PHE A 151 15.99 -7.01 -1.26
C PHE A 151 16.81 -6.21 -0.25
N LEU A 152 18.05 -6.63 -0.01
CA LEU A 152 18.98 -5.92 0.88
C LEU A 152 19.49 -4.63 0.24
N LYS A 153 19.81 -3.66 1.09
CA LYS A 153 20.47 -2.41 0.68
C LYS A 153 21.91 -2.65 0.31
#